data_c6168c8264a37115d307904e58d42d20
#
_entry.id   c6168c8264a37115d307904e58d42d20
#
_cell.length_a   1.000
_cell.length_b   1.000
_cell.length_c   1.000
_cell.angle_alpha   90.00
_cell.angle_beta   90.00
_cell.angle_gamma   90.00
#
_symmetry.space_group_name_H-M   'P 1'
#
loop_
_entity.id
_entity.type
_entity.pdbx_description
1 polymer ?
#
loop_
_entity_poly.entity_id
_entity_poly.type
_entity_poly.pdbx_seq_one_letter_code
_entity_poly.pdbx_strand_id
1 'polypeptide(L)'
;MSKLSLDWHELRRKPVAILGAGVSGRGVEKLLRSLDWEYATFDQQSRAFGWTEAKACSVAVVSPGFAPDHSWIEIAKKAGMTVLGEADFASAFWPGEIVAVTGTNGKTTLVRFLAKLFNETNRSAVATGNVGYSFSDLVAERRDSSITAMLELSSFQTENLRLLRPDAVIWTNVDEDHLDRHGDMPSYIRAKGRLVDRLESGPFLAGVSVLESVREMGVTLSCQPKTISREVANRVSVSE
;
A
#
# COMPACT_ATOMS: atom_id res chain seq x y z
N MET A 1 16.54 9.02 -3.45
CA MET A 1 16.65 7.56 -3.14
C MET A 1 16.79 6.82 -4.45
N SER A 2 17.73 5.87 -4.60
CA SER A 2 17.87 5.08 -5.84
C SER A 2 16.58 4.28 -6.10
N LYS A 3 16.11 4.30 -7.35
CA LYS A 3 14.99 3.42 -7.76
C LYS A 3 15.41 1.98 -7.48
N LEU A 4 14.67 1.27 -6.65
CA LEU A 4 14.86 -0.16 -6.48
C LEU A 4 14.39 -0.82 -7.78
N SER A 5 15.32 -1.13 -8.66
CA SER A 5 15.05 -1.94 -9.84
C SER A 5 15.20 -3.41 -9.44
N LEU A 6 14.07 -4.11 -9.30
CA LEU A 6 14.09 -5.56 -9.07
C LEU A 6 14.19 -6.26 -10.43
N ASP A 7 15.11 -7.20 -10.53
CA ASP A 7 15.13 -8.10 -11.67
C ASP A 7 14.10 -9.22 -11.48
N TRP A 8 12.89 -8.94 -11.97
CA TRP A 8 11.78 -9.89 -11.89
C TRP A 8 12.04 -11.19 -12.63
N HIS A 9 12.89 -11.18 -13.65
CA HIS A 9 13.27 -12.39 -14.38
C HIS A 9 14.13 -13.32 -13.50
N GLU A 10 15.08 -12.77 -12.74
CA GLU A 10 15.86 -13.54 -11.77
C GLU A 10 14.99 -14.00 -10.59
N LEU A 11 14.15 -13.10 -10.07
CA LEU A 11 13.29 -13.42 -8.92
C LEU A 11 12.27 -14.52 -9.24
N ARG A 12 11.83 -14.63 -10.48
CA ARG A 12 10.89 -15.66 -10.94
C ARG A 12 11.49 -17.07 -10.98
N ARG A 13 12.79 -17.22 -10.91
CA ARG A 13 13.46 -18.55 -10.94
C ARG A 13 13.21 -19.39 -9.69
N LYS A 14 12.74 -18.78 -8.62
CA LYS A 14 12.37 -19.46 -7.38
C LYS A 14 10.94 -19.05 -6.97
N PRO A 15 10.25 -19.92 -6.22
CA PRO A 15 8.92 -19.60 -5.72
C PRO A 15 8.87 -18.31 -4.90
N VAL A 16 7.72 -17.65 -4.90
CA VAL A 16 7.39 -16.56 -3.99
C VAL A 16 6.85 -17.14 -2.68
N ALA A 17 7.39 -16.73 -1.55
CA ALA A 17 6.84 -17.06 -0.25
C ALA A 17 5.73 -16.05 0.12
N ILE A 18 4.53 -16.54 0.36
CA ILE A 18 3.41 -15.73 0.87
C ILE A 18 3.35 -15.96 2.38
N LEU A 19 3.55 -14.91 3.17
CA LEU A 19 3.48 -14.97 4.63
C LEU A 19 2.12 -14.46 5.09
N GLY A 20 1.23 -15.40 5.46
CA GLY A 20 -0.14 -15.20 5.89
C GLY A 20 -1.18 -15.61 4.84
N ALA A 21 -2.13 -16.46 5.25
CA ALA A 21 -3.20 -17.03 4.41
C ALA A 21 -4.53 -16.23 4.48
N GLY A 22 -4.50 -15.00 5.00
CA GLY A 22 -5.66 -14.12 5.09
C GLY A 22 -6.11 -13.56 3.73
N VAL A 23 -6.93 -12.51 3.75
CA VAL A 23 -7.45 -11.85 2.53
C VAL A 23 -6.33 -11.43 1.59
N SER A 24 -5.33 -10.69 2.10
CA SER A 24 -4.18 -10.24 1.31
C SER A 24 -3.37 -11.40 0.73
N GLY A 25 -3.12 -12.45 1.52
CA GLY A 25 -2.38 -13.64 1.05
C GLY A 25 -3.10 -14.36 -0.09
N ARG A 26 -4.41 -14.57 0.02
CA ARG A 26 -5.23 -15.16 -1.06
C ARG A 26 -5.23 -14.30 -2.33
N GLY A 27 -5.26 -12.96 -2.18
CA GLY A 27 -5.11 -12.05 -3.32
C GLY A 27 -3.76 -12.22 -4.02
N VAL A 28 -2.67 -12.35 -3.25
CA VAL A 28 -1.33 -12.61 -3.80
C VAL A 28 -1.26 -13.96 -4.51
N GLU A 29 -1.86 -15.03 -3.96
CA GLU A 29 -1.95 -16.33 -4.63
C GLU A 29 -2.62 -16.20 -6.01
N LYS A 30 -3.75 -15.49 -6.06
CA LYS A 30 -4.50 -15.26 -7.29
C LYS A 30 -3.67 -14.48 -8.31
N LEU A 31 -2.96 -13.44 -7.86
CA LEU A 31 -2.05 -12.66 -8.71
C LEU A 31 -0.93 -13.56 -9.27
N LEU A 32 -0.26 -14.33 -8.42
CA LEU A 32 0.84 -15.20 -8.86
C LEU A 32 0.38 -16.29 -9.83
N ARG A 33 -0.81 -16.87 -9.63
CA ARG A 33 -1.44 -17.77 -10.61
C ARG A 33 -1.69 -17.07 -11.95
N SER A 34 -2.18 -15.83 -11.95
CA SER A 34 -2.42 -15.06 -13.18
C SER A 34 -1.13 -14.69 -13.92
N LEU A 35 0.01 -14.67 -13.21
CA LEU A 35 1.35 -14.42 -13.75
C LEU A 35 2.09 -15.70 -14.14
N ASP A 36 1.52 -16.87 -13.86
CA ASP A 36 2.18 -18.18 -14.00
C ASP A 36 3.51 -18.25 -13.21
N TRP A 37 3.47 -17.82 -11.94
CA TRP A 37 4.60 -17.85 -11.02
C TRP A 37 4.40 -18.90 -9.93
N GLU A 38 5.46 -19.63 -9.62
CA GLU A 38 5.45 -20.57 -8.50
C GLU A 38 5.40 -19.83 -7.17
N TYR A 39 4.65 -20.34 -6.22
CA TYR A 39 4.54 -19.80 -4.88
C TYR A 39 4.33 -20.87 -3.82
N ALA A 40 4.60 -20.52 -2.57
CA ALA A 40 4.26 -21.30 -1.40
C ALA A 40 3.69 -20.39 -0.32
N THR A 41 2.52 -20.78 0.24
CA THR A 41 1.86 -20.04 1.31
C THR A 41 2.25 -20.62 2.66
N PHE A 42 2.58 -19.74 3.58
CA PHE A 42 2.97 -20.04 4.97
C PHE A 42 2.07 -19.29 5.93
N ASP A 43 1.56 -20.01 6.92
CA ASP A 43 0.67 -19.48 7.93
C ASP A 43 0.91 -20.19 9.27
N GLN A 44 0.80 -19.47 10.38
CA GLN A 44 1.10 -20.00 11.72
C GLN A 44 0.21 -21.19 12.10
N GLN A 45 -0.99 -21.29 11.51
CA GLN A 45 -1.94 -22.35 11.81
C GLN A 45 -1.79 -23.59 10.89
N SER A 46 -1.04 -23.47 9.77
CA SER A 46 -0.96 -24.53 8.77
C SER A 46 0.47 -24.96 8.44
N ARG A 47 1.27 -24.07 7.89
CA ARG A 47 2.64 -24.34 7.44
C ARG A 47 3.59 -23.26 7.92
N ALA A 48 4.52 -23.64 8.78
CA ALA A 48 5.54 -22.73 9.30
C ALA A 48 6.55 -22.32 8.22
N PHE A 49 7.09 -21.11 8.38
CA PHE A 49 8.17 -20.57 7.54
C PHE A 49 9.48 -20.58 8.35
N GLY A 50 10.53 -21.11 7.77
CA GLY A 50 11.84 -21.21 8.39
C GLY A 50 12.99 -20.99 7.39
N TRP A 51 14.22 -21.30 7.81
CA TRP A 51 15.42 -21.12 7.00
C TRP A 51 15.43 -21.94 5.71
N THR A 52 14.88 -23.15 5.75
CA THR A 52 14.82 -24.04 4.58
C THR A 52 13.94 -23.40 3.51
N GLU A 53 12.77 -22.92 3.89
CA GLU A 53 11.79 -22.26 3.02
C GLU A 53 12.35 -20.93 2.49
N ALA A 54 13.01 -20.15 3.35
CA ALA A 54 13.61 -18.88 2.96
C ALA A 54 14.72 -19.03 1.91
N LYS A 55 15.55 -20.09 1.99
CA LYS A 55 16.55 -20.38 0.97
C LYS A 55 15.97 -20.88 -0.35
N ALA A 56 14.82 -21.52 -0.30
CA ALA A 56 14.13 -22.05 -1.48
C ALA A 56 13.33 -20.97 -2.25
N CYS A 57 13.02 -19.83 -1.62
CA CYS A 57 12.23 -18.75 -2.20
C CYS A 57 13.08 -17.52 -2.54
N SER A 58 12.56 -16.64 -3.40
CA SER A 58 13.24 -15.40 -3.82
C SER A 58 12.66 -14.14 -3.16
N VAL A 59 11.35 -14.06 -3.10
CA VAL A 59 10.59 -12.93 -2.56
C VAL A 59 9.71 -13.43 -1.42
N ALA A 60 9.58 -12.64 -0.36
CA ALA A 60 8.58 -12.83 0.68
C ALA A 60 7.54 -11.71 0.57
N VAL A 61 6.29 -12.07 0.27
CA VAL A 61 5.16 -11.13 0.29
C VAL A 61 4.42 -11.31 1.61
N VAL A 62 4.40 -10.23 2.40
CA VAL A 62 3.95 -10.27 3.80
C VAL A 62 2.58 -9.62 3.94
N SER A 63 1.67 -10.33 4.59
CA SER A 63 0.36 -9.77 4.94
C SER A 63 0.48 -8.68 6.02
N PRO A 64 -0.36 -7.61 6.01
CA PRO A 64 -0.27 -6.47 6.93
C PRO A 64 -0.40 -6.83 8.42
N GLY A 65 -0.99 -8.00 8.73
CA GLY A 65 -1.16 -8.47 10.10
C GLY A 65 0.14 -8.90 10.81
N PHE A 66 1.24 -9.11 10.07
CA PHE A 66 2.52 -9.43 10.70
C PHE A 66 3.17 -8.18 11.30
N ALA A 67 3.69 -8.30 12.51
CA ALA A 67 4.51 -7.26 13.11
C ALA A 67 5.84 -7.13 12.34
N PRO A 68 6.44 -5.92 12.24
CA PRO A 68 7.67 -5.69 11.47
C PRO A 68 8.88 -6.51 11.95
N ASP A 69 8.89 -6.88 13.23
CA ASP A 69 9.90 -7.66 13.93
C ASP A 69 9.55 -9.16 14.02
N HIS A 70 8.52 -9.61 13.31
CA HIS A 70 8.14 -11.02 13.33
C HIS A 70 9.29 -11.91 12.85
N SER A 71 9.55 -13.02 13.55
CA SER A 71 10.67 -13.92 13.30
C SER A 71 10.79 -14.40 11.84
N TRP A 72 9.66 -14.60 11.16
CA TRP A 72 9.64 -15.00 9.76
C TRP A 72 10.15 -13.90 8.83
N ILE A 73 9.83 -12.64 9.12
CA ILE A 73 10.34 -11.48 8.37
C ILE A 73 11.84 -11.35 8.57
N GLU A 74 12.33 -11.54 9.79
CA GLU A 74 13.75 -11.53 10.10
C GLU A 74 14.52 -12.67 9.41
N ILE A 75 13.95 -13.89 9.38
CA ILE A 75 14.52 -15.02 8.64
C ILE A 75 14.60 -14.70 7.16
N ALA A 76 13.52 -14.17 6.55
CA ALA A 76 13.50 -13.80 5.14
C ALA A 76 14.59 -12.75 4.81
N LYS A 77 14.69 -11.68 5.62
CA LYS A 77 15.73 -10.64 5.45
C LYS A 77 17.16 -11.23 5.57
N LYS A 78 17.42 -12.02 6.60
CA LYS A 78 18.73 -12.65 6.83
C LYS A 78 19.10 -13.68 5.76
N ALA A 79 18.12 -14.32 5.13
CA ALA A 79 18.31 -15.20 3.98
C ALA A 79 18.55 -14.45 2.66
N GLY A 80 18.52 -13.12 2.66
CA GLY A 80 18.72 -12.28 1.48
C GLY A 80 17.49 -12.15 0.58
N MET A 81 16.30 -12.54 1.04
CA MET A 81 15.08 -12.41 0.27
C MET A 81 14.67 -10.93 0.13
N THR A 82 14.04 -10.60 -0.99
CA THR A 82 13.29 -9.34 -1.11
C THR A 82 11.98 -9.45 -0.34
N VAL A 83 11.81 -8.61 0.68
CA VAL A 83 10.59 -8.59 1.51
C VAL A 83 9.73 -7.40 1.10
N LEU A 84 8.47 -7.66 0.71
CA LEU A 84 7.50 -6.68 0.23
C LEU A 84 6.15 -6.88 0.95
N GLY A 85 5.41 -5.79 1.15
CA GLY A 85 3.99 -5.88 1.49
C GLY A 85 3.14 -6.26 0.28
N GLU A 86 1.92 -6.73 0.51
CA GLU A 86 0.99 -7.15 -0.55
C GLU A 86 0.76 -6.03 -1.59
N ALA A 87 0.35 -4.83 -1.16
CA ALA A 87 0.07 -3.72 -2.07
C ALA A 87 1.33 -3.23 -2.80
N ASP A 88 2.48 -3.28 -2.13
CA ASP A 88 3.78 -2.92 -2.71
C ASP A 88 4.20 -3.91 -3.80
N PHE A 89 4.02 -5.21 -3.57
CA PHE A 89 4.25 -6.26 -4.56
C PHE A 89 3.31 -6.11 -5.77
N ALA A 90 2.00 -5.98 -5.52
CA ALA A 90 0.99 -5.86 -6.57
C ALA A 90 1.22 -4.64 -7.46
N SER A 91 1.72 -3.52 -6.90
CA SER A 91 1.98 -2.28 -7.64
C SER A 91 2.97 -2.44 -8.78
N ALA A 92 3.90 -3.40 -8.67
CA ALA A 92 4.88 -3.69 -9.72
C ALA A 92 4.24 -4.24 -11.02
N PHE A 93 3.02 -4.73 -10.94
CA PHE A 93 2.28 -5.35 -12.06
C PHE A 93 1.04 -4.54 -12.46
N TRP A 94 0.79 -3.40 -11.81
CA TRP A 94 -0.31 -2.51 -12.15
C TRP A 94 0.10 -1.50 -13.22
N PRO A 95 -0.59 -1.47 -14.38
CA PRO A 95 -0.24 -0.56 -15.46
C PRO A 95 -0.98 0.78 -15.42
N GLY A 96 -2.04 0.90 -14.61
CA GLY A 96 -2.89 2.09 -14.54
C GLY A 96 -2.48 3.08 -13.45
N GLU A 97 -3.22 4.17 -13.34
CA GLU A 97 -3.02 5.18 -12.30
C GLU A 97 -3.34 4.65 -10.90
N ILE A 98 -2.64 5.15 -9.89
CA ILE A 98 -2.87 4.87 -8.47
C ILE A 98 -3.15 6.17 -7.73
N VAL A 99 -4.39 6.33 -7.24
CA VAL A 99 -4.73 7.35 -6.25
C VAL A 99 -4.70 6.70 -4.86
N ALA A 100 -3.66 6.95 -4.10
CA ALA A 100 -3.47 6.33 -2.80
C ALA A 100 -4.07 7.17 -1.68
N VAL A 101 -4.86 6.53 -0.82
CA VAL A 101 -5.57 7.18 0.30
C VAL A 101 -5.11 6.59 1.62
N THR A 102 -4.63 7.44 2.53
CA THR A 102 -4.30 7.10 3.91
C THR A 102 -4.96 8.07 4.90
N GLY A 103 -4.83 7.79 6.18
CA GLY A 103 -5.38 8.57 7.28
C GLY A 103 -5.80 7.67 8.44
N THR A 104 -6.26 8.24 9.53
CA THR A 104 -6.83 7.47 10.64
C THR A 104 -8.25 7.05 10.29
N ASN A 105 -9.11 7.98 9.94
CA ASN A 105 -10.53 7.77 9.67
C ASN A 105 -10.93 8.17 8.25
N GLY A 106 -12.04 7.62 7.74
CA GLY A 106 -12.66 8.03 6.49
C GLY A 106 -12.06 7.48 5.20
N LYS A 107 -10.95 6.72 5.26
CA LYS A 107 -10.27 6.14 4.10
C LYS A 107 -11.20 5.34 3.19
N THR A 108 -11.87 4.34 3.74
CA THR A 108 -12.78 3.43 3.01
C THR A 108 -13.93 4.19 2.35
N THR A 109 -14.52 5.13 3.08
CA THR A 109 -15.59 5.99 2.55
C THR A 109 -15.09 6.79 1.35
N LEU A 110 -13.91 7.39 1.48
CA LEU A 110 -13.34 8.24 0.45
C LEU A 110 -12.95 7.45 -0.81
N VAL A 111 -12.28 6.30 -0.70
CA VAL A 111 -11.92 5.51 -1.90
C VAL A 111 -13.14 5.00 -2.65
N ARG A 112 -14.21 4.61 -1.92
CA ARG A 112 -15.48 4.19 -2.54
C ARG A 112 -16.20 5.35 -3.22
N PHE A 113 -16.22 6.51 -2.57
CA PHE A 113 -16.80 7.73 -3.12
C PHE A 113 -16.08 8.18 -4.38
N LEU A 114 -14.75 8.24 -4.35
CA LEU A 114 -13.93 8.62 -5.50
C LEU A 114 -14.09 7.64 -6.66
N ALA A 115 -14.08 6.33 -6.39
CA ALA A 115 -14.30 5.33 -7.43
C ALA A 115 -15.68 5.50 -8.09
N LYS A 116 -16.73 5.75 -7.29
CA LYS A 116 -18.06 6.03 -7.83
C LYS A 116 -18.09 7.30 -8.68
N LEU A 117 -17.52 8.40 -8.18
CA LEU A 117 -17.48 9.69 -8.88
C LEU A 117 -16.75 9.57 -10.22
N PHE A 118 -15.60 8.89 -10.26
CA PHE A 118 -14.86 8.67 -11.50
C PHE A 118 -15.69 7.87 -12.50
N ASN A 119 -16.33 6.80 -12.08
CA ASN A 119 -17.18 5.99 -12.96
C ASN A 119 -18.40 6.77 -13.50
N GLU A 120 -18.95 7.71 -12.73
CA GLU A 120 -20.01 8.60 -13.20
C GLU A 120 -19.53 9.66 -14.20
N THR A 121 -18.24 9.95 -14.24
CA THR A 121 -17.60 10.90 -15.17
C THR A 121 -16.88 10.22 -16.34
N ASN A 122 -17.26 9.01 -16.70
CA ASN A 122 -16.66 8.20 -17.78
C ASN A 122 -15.16 7.88 -17.59
N ARG A 123 -14.67 7.91 -16.36
CA ARG A 123 -13.33 7.45 -16.00
C ARG A 123 -13.45 6.16 -15.21
N SER A 124 -12.86 5.08 -15.68
CA SER A 124 -12.92 3.81 -14.97
C SER A 124 -12.09 3.83 -13.70
N ALA A 125 -12.68 3.51 -12.55
CA ALA A 125 -11.97 3.43 -11.28
C ALA A 125 -12.49 2.30 -10.39
N VAL A 126 -11.60 1.71 -9.58
CA VAL A 126 -11.91 0.62 -8.65
C VAL A 126 -11.34 0.92 -7.27
N ALA A 127 -12.20 0.84 -6.24
CA ALA A 127 -11.77 0.91 -4.84
C ALA A 127 -11.15 -0.41 -4.40
N THR A 128 -9.94 -0.36 -3.85
CA THR A 128 -9.13 -1.54 -3.53
C THR A 128 -8.19 -1.29 -2.34
N GLY A 129 -7.48 -2.31 -1.91
CA GLY A 129 -6.50 -2.25 -0.83
C GLY A 129 -7.04 -2.78 0.49
N ASN A 130 -7.05 -1.96 1.53
CA ASN A 130 -7.47 -2.36 2.89
C ASN A 130 -9.01 -2.52 3.05
N VAL A 131 -9.77 -2.56 1.99
CA VAL A 131 -11.26 -2.55 1.97
C VAL A 131 -11.91 -3.91 1.72
N GLY A 132 -11.17 -5.01 1.91
CA GLY A 132 -11.68 -6.37 1.71
C GLY A 132 -11.51 -6.91 0.27
N TYR A 133 -11.23 -6.07 -0.71
CA TYR A 133 -10.80 -6.41 -2.06
C TYR A 133 -9.35 -5.95 -2.22
N SER A 134 -8.41 -6.88 -2.16
CA SER A 134 -6.99 -6.55 -2.13
C SER A 134 -6.50 -5.94 -3.44
N PHE A 135 -5.39 -5.22 -3.39
CA PHE A 135 -4.81 -4.68 -4.63
C PHE A 135 -4.33 -5.82 -5.54
N SER A 136 -3.83 -6.89 -4.96
CA SER A 136 -3.46 -8.11 -5.71
C SER A 136 -4.65 -8.75 -6.43
N ASP A 137 -5.88 -8.75 -5.84
CA ASP A 137 -7.07 -9.21 -6.52
C ASP A 137 -7.38 -8.37 -7.75
N LEU A 138 -7.34 -7.04 -7.62
CA LEU A 138 -7.56 -6.12 -8.73
C LEU A 138 -6.56 -6.38 -9.87
N VAL A 139 -5.27 -6.47 -9.54
CA VAL A 139 -4.22 -6.72 -10.54
C VAL A 139 -4.36 -8.07 -11.20
N ALA A 140 -4.77 -9.10 -10.46
CA ALA A 140 -5.01 -10.44 -11.00
C ALA A 140 -6.17 -10.48 -12.02
N GLU A 141 -7.24 -9.72 -11.74
CA GLU A 141 -8.46 -9.72 -12.55
C GLU A 141 -8.44 -8.70 -13.69
N ARG A 142 -7.82 -7.55 -13.49
CA ARG A 142 -7.92 -6.39 -14.39
C ARG A 142 -6.60 -5.65 -14.52
N ARG A 143 -5.67 -6.16 -15.30
CA ARG A 143 -4.43 -5.43 -15.65
C ARG A 143 -4.68 -4.51 -16.85
N ASP A 144 -5.39 -3.43 -16.61
CA ASP A 144 -5.81 -2.47 -17.63
C ASP A 144 -5.35 -1.06 -17.25
N SER A 145 -4.58 -0.42 -18.13
CA SER A 145 -4.04 0.92 -17.93
C SER A 145 -5.10 2.02 -17.93
N SER A 146 -6.30 1.75 -18.42
CA SER A 146 -7.42 2.70 -18.42
C SER A 146 -8.14 2.79 -17.06
N ILE A 147 -7.81 1.90 -16.12
CA ILE A 147 -8.44 1.83 -14.80
C ILE A 147 -7.58 2.57 -13.77
N THR A 148 -8.16 3.49 -13.02
CA THR A 148 -7.53 4.12 -11.86
C THR A 148 -7.80 3.28 -10.60
N ALA A 149 -6.76 2.84 -9.91
CA ALA A 149 -6.88 2.18 -8.61
C ALA A 149 -7.04 3.24 -7.50
N MET A 150 -8.20 3.29 -6.86
CA MET A 150 -8.42 4.05 -5.63
C MET A 150 -7.96 3.18 -4.46
N LEU A 151 -6.68 3.33 -4.09
CA LEU A 151 -5.98 2.41 -3.20
C LEU A 151 -5.99 2.89 -1.75
N GLU A 152 -6.74 2.18 -0.88
CA GLU A 152 -6.68 2.41 0.56
C GLU A 152 -5.44 1.75 1.16
N LEU A 153 -4.67 2.52 1.93
CA LEU A 153 -3.49 2.02 2.65
C LEU A 153 -3.53 2.40 4.14
N SER A 154 -3.36 1.39 4.99
CA SER A 154 -3.15 1.57 6.43
C SER A 154 -1.70 2.01 6.72
N SER A 155 -1.45 2.47 7.96
CA SER A 155 -0.08 2.76 8.43
C SER A 155 0.84 1.54 8.35
N PHE A 156 0.30 0.33 8.59
CA PHE A 156 1.04 -0.93 8.52
C PHE A 156 1.51 -1.26 7.10
N GLN A 157 0.68 -0.93 6.10
CA GLN A 157 1.03 -1.14 4.69
C GLN A 157 2.01 -0.11 4.18
N THR A 158 1.98 1.12 4.73
CA THR A 158 2.87 2.20 4.29
C THR A 158 4.27 2.15 4.90
N GLU A 159 4.46 1.49 6.05
CA GLU A 159 5.75 1.43 6.77
C GLU A 159 6.95 1.02 5.91
N ASN A 160 6.76 0.07 5.01
CA ASN A 160 7.84 -0.57 4.27
C ASN A 160 7.69 -0.49 2.75
N LEU A 161 7.00 0.54 2.23
CA LEU A 161 6.84 0.74 0.79
C LEU A 161 8.20 0.92 0.09
N ARG A 162 8.41 0.18 -0.99
CA ARG A 162 9.64 0.17 -1.79
C ARG A 162 9.39 0.38 -3.27
N LEU A 163 8.34 -0.21 -3.81
CA LEU A 163 8.01 -0.25 -5.25
C LEU A 163 6.87 0.69 -5.62
N LEU A 164 5.82 0.73 -4.80
CA LEU A 164 4.62 1.51 -5.05
C LEU A 164 4.96 2.98 -5.33
N ARG A 165 4.41 3.50 -6.42
CA ARG A 165 4.52 4.89 -6.87
C ARG A 165 3.13 5.41 -7.17
N PRO A 166 2.49 6.13 -6.25
CA PRO A 166 1.18 6.71 -6.51
C PRO A 166 1.29 7.91 -7.45
N ASP A 167 0.25 8.11 -8.27
CA ASP A 167 0.07 9.30 -9.11
C ASP A 167 -0.54 10.45 -8.33
N ALA A 168 -1.28 10.13 -7.25
CA ALA A 168 -1.78 11.11 -6.28
C ALA A 168 -1.84 10.49 -4.89
N VAL A 169 -1.67 11.33 -3.87
CA VAL A 169 -1.82 10.95 -2.46
C VAL A 169 -2.87 11.82 -1.78
N ILE A 170 -3.78 11.18 -1.06
CA ILE A 170 -4.74 11.86 -0.20
C ILE A 170 -4.56 11.36 1.24
N TRP A 171 -4.30 12.28 2.15
CA TRP A 171 -4.21 12.00 3.58
C TRP A 171 -5.36 12.70 4.31
N THR A 172 -6.34 11.91 4.74
CA THR A 172 -7.62 12.45 5.25
C THR A 172 -7.49 13.20 6.57
N ASN A 173 -6.92 12.55 7.56
CA ASN A 173 -6.76 13.08 8.93
C ASN A 173 -5.71 12.29 9.71
N VAL A 174 -5.32 12.82 10.85
CA VAL A 174 -4.48 12.18 11.86
C VAL A 174 -5.18 12.26 13.20
N ASP A 175 -5.27 11.13 13.89
CA ASP A 175 -5.77 10.99 15.24
C ASP A 175 -5.04 9.81 15.90
N GLU A 176 -5.05 9.69 17.21
CA GLU A 176 -4.42 8.58 17.92
C GLU A 176 -5.01 7.24 17.49
N ASP A 177 -4.16 6.35 17.01
CA ASP A 177 -4.55 5.00 16.62
C ASP A 177 -3.29 4.09 16.54
N HIS A 178 -3.46 2.82 16.87
CA HIS A 178 -2.40 1.82 16.74
C HIS A 178 -1.06 2.17 17.41
N LEU A 179 -1.08 2.90 18.55
CA LEU A 179 0.13 3.26 19.29
C LEU A 179 0.78 2.05 19.96
N ASP A 180 0.03 0.99 20.23
CA ASP A 180 0.52 -0.31 20.65
C ASP A 180 1.54 -0.91 19.67
N ARG A 181 1.41 -0.60 18.38
CA ARG A 181 2.34 -1.05 17.33
C ARG A 181 3.40 -0.01 16.98
N HIS A 182 3.03 1.26 16.86
CA HIS A 182 3.94 2.32 16.42
C HIS A 182 4.79 2.91 17.54
N GLY A 183 4.38 2.71 18.79
CA GLY A 183 5.03 3.21 19.99
C GLY A 183 4.63 4.64 20.33
N ASP A 184 4.64 5.54 19.34
CA ASP A 184 4.29 6.96 19.53
C ASP A 184 3.66 7.59 18.30
N MET A 185 3.05 8.75 18.46
CA MET A 185 2.42 9.51 17.38
C MET A 185 3.40 9.96 16.28
N PRO A 186 4.62 10.45 16.59
CA PRO A 186 5.58 10.75 15.55
C PRO A 186 5.93 9.54 14.67
N SER A 187 6.04 8.35 15.22
CA SER A 187 6.30 7.11 14.47
C SER A 187 5.11 6.72 13.60
N TYR A 188 3.89 6.85 14.12
CA TYR A 188 2.65 6.63 13.35
C TYR A 188 2.53 7.60 12.16
N ILE A 189 2.81 8.89 12.39
CA ILE A 189 2.80 9.90 11.33
C ILE A 189 3.90 9.60 10.30
N ARG A 190 5.12 9.26 10.73
CA ARG A 190 6.20 8.86 9.82
C ARG A 190 5.84 7.64 8.97
N ALA A 191 5.17 6.64 9.56
CA ALA A 191 4.73 5.47 8.83
C ALA A 191 3.79 5.84 7.67
N LYS A 192 2.78 6.70 7.91
CA LYS A 192 1.89 7.19 6.85
C LYS A 192 2.60 8.13 5.87
N GLY A 193 3.51 8.97 6.36
CA GLY A 193 4.32 9.90 5.55
C GLY A 193 5.17 9.21 4.50
N ARG A 194 5.57 7.95 4.73
CA ARG A 194 6.29 7.16 3.71
C ARG A 194 5.53 7.02 2.39
N LEU A 195 4.20 7.06 2.42
CA LEU A 195 3.40 7.09 1.20
C LEU A 195 3.65 8.37 0.39
N VAL A 196 3.79 9.50 1.08
CA VAL A 196 4.12 10.80 0.46
C VAL A 196 5.52 10.78 -0.14
N ASP A 197 6.48 10.10 0.52
CA ASP A 197 7.84 9.93 0.01
C ASP A 197 7.91 9.08 -1.28
N ARG A 198 6.84 8.36 -1.61
CA ARG A 198 6.73 7.55 -2.84
C ARG A 198 6.08 8.30 -4.01
N LEU A 199 5.53 9.48 -3.77
CA LEU A 199 4.97 10.34 -4.79
C LEU A 199 6.12 11.00 -5.59
N GLU A 200 6.27 10.63 -6.86
CA GLU A 200 7.32 11.21 -7.72
C GLU A 200 6.87 12.54 -8.33
N SER A 201 5.61 12.60 -8.71
CA SER A 201 4.96 13.80 -9.27
C SER A 201 3.45 13.68 -9.03
N GLY A 202 2.74 14.77 -9.15
CA GLY A 202 1.30 14.77 -8.93
C GLY A 202 0.87 15.38 -7.61
N PRO A 203 -0.44 15.42 -7.34
CA PRO A 203 -0.96 16.13 -6.18
C PRO A 203 -0.83 15.30 -4.90
N PHE A 204 -0.37 15.98 -3.84
CA PHE A 204 -0.57 15.55 -2.47
C PHE A 204 -1.66 16.44 -1.83
N LEU A 205 -2.76 15.83 -1.43
CA LEU A 205 -3.87 16.50 -0.76
C LEU A 205 -3.92 16.08 0.71
N ALA A 206 -4.04 17.02 1.62
CA ALA A 206 -4.11 16.73 3.04
C ALA A 206 -5.18 17.58 3.76
N GLY A 207 -5.86 16.98 4.73
CA GLY A 207 -6.71 17.71 5.66
C GLY A 207 -5.88 18.66 6.54
N VAL A 208 -6.49 19.74 7.05
CA VAL A 208 -5.83 20.71 7.93
C VAL A 208 -5.21 20.03 9.15
N SER A 209 -5.93 19.11 9.79
CA SER A 209 -5.45 18.36 10.95
C SER A 209 -4.15 17.57 10.69
N VAL A 210 -3.95 17.09 9.45
CA VAL A 210 -2.70 16.42 9.08
C VAL A 210 -1.52 17.37 9.18
N LEU A 211 -1.68 18.61 8.66
CA LEU A 211 -0.61 19.62 8.68
C LEU A 211 -0.27 20.07 10.10
N GLU A 212 -1.29 20.26 10.92
CA GLU A 212 -1.14 20.62 12.33
C GLU A 212 -0.37 19.51 13.07
N SER A 213 -0.80 18.26 12.98
CA SER A 213 -0.14 17.13 13.63
C SER A 213 1.30 16.91 13.14
N VAL A 214 1.53 16.98 11.82
CA VAL A 214 2.89 16.86 11.24
C VAL A 214 3.82 17.93 11.79
N ARG A 215 3.35 19.17 11.88
CA ARG A 215 4.11 20.30 12.41
C ARG A 215 4.37 20.18 13.91
N GLU A 216 3.34 19.87 14.70
CA GLU A 216 3.43 19.72 16.16
C GLU A 216 4.37 18.58 16.57
N MET A 217 4.35 17.50 15.83
CA MET A 217 5.19 16.33 16.08
C MET A 217 6.58 16.41 15.43
N GLY A 218 6.91 17.53 14.78
CA GLY A 218 8.23 17.75 14.16
C GLY A 218 8.56 16.76 13.03
N VAL A 219 7.55 16.21 12.35
CA VAL A 219 7.76 15.28 11.23
C VAL A 219 7.93 16.06 9.93
N THR A 220 8.94 15.72 9.14
CA THR A 220 9.16 16.33 7.82
C THR A 220 8.61 15.40 6.73
N LEU A 221 7.83 15.96 5.81
CA LEU A 221 7.34 15.27 4.61
C LEU A 221 8.16 15.68 3.39
N SER A 222 8.30 14.79 2.42
CA SER A 222 9.09 15.02 1.20
C SER A 222 8.51 16.06 0.26
N CYS A 223 7.21 16.34 0.33
CA CYS A 223 6.55 17.40 -0.43
C CYS A 223 5.47 18.11 0.38
N GLN A 224 5.12 19.32 -0.07
CA GLN A 224 4.07 20.12 0.58
C GLN A 224 2.71 19.77 0.01
N PRO A 225 1.68 19.56 0.85
CA PRO A 225 0.33 19.27 0.39
C PRO A 225 -0.39 20.52 -0.13
N LYS A 226 -1.33 20.28 -1.02
CA LYS A 226 -2.45 21.19 -1.27
C LYS A 226 -3.48 20.95 -0.17
N THR A 227 -3.76 21.97 0.63
CA THR A 227 -4.67 21.85 1.78
C THR A 227 -6.11 21.81 1.30
N ILE A 228 -6.88 20.83 1.83
CA ILE A 228 -8.32 20.79 1.67
C ILE A 228 -8.94 21.40 2.94
N SER A 229 -9.53 22.58 2.81
CA SER A 229 -10.29 23.23 3.88
C SER A 229 -11.76 23.45 3.46
N ARG A 230 -12.65 23.74 4.44
CA ARG A 230 -14.04 24.11 4.13
C ARG A 230 -14.13 25.37 3.24
N GLU A 231 -13.18 26.31 3.40
CA GLU A 231 -13.13 27.53 2.59
C GLU A 231 -12.78 27.25 1.13
N VAL A 232 -11.89 26.28 0.88
CA VAL A 232 -11.56 25.83 -0.47
C VAL A 232 -12.75 25.08 -1.11
N ALA A 233 -13.42 24.22 -0.34
CA ALA A 233 -14.59 23.52 -0.83
C ALA A 233 -15.73 24.46 -1.25
N ASN A 234 -15.92 25.58 -0.54
CA ASN A 234 -16.91 26.61 -0.87
C ASN A 234 -16.58 27.43 -2.13
N ARG A 235 -15.33 27.33 -2.64
CA ARG A 235 -14.87 28.04 -3.87
C ARG A 235 -14.97 27.18 -5.13
N VAL A 236 -15.22 25.90 -4.99
CA VAL A 236 -15.47 25.02 -6.14
C VAL A 236 -16.92 25.22 -6.56
N SER A 237 -17.18 26.24 -7.38
CA SER A 237 -18.43 26.33 -8.11
C SER A 237 -18.45 25.22 -9.17
N VAL A 238 -19.41 24.32 -9.06
CA VAL A 238 -19.76 23.41 -10.15
C VAL A 238 -20.42 24.31 -11.20
N SER A 239 -19.71 24.61 -12.29
CA SER A 239 -20.34 25.14 -13.50
C SER A 239 -21.21 24.03 -14.06
N GLU A 240 -22.52 24.24 -14.07
CA GLU A 240 -23.51 23.41 -14.75
C GLU A 240 -23.19 23.21 -16.23
#